data_2b77e9709f62cd59c49499053b8cab2e
#
_entry.id   2b77e9709f62cd59c49499053b8cab2e
#
_cell.length_a   1.000
_cell.length_b   1.000
_cell.length_c   1.000
_cell.angle_alpha   90.00
_cell.angle_beta   90.00
_cell.angle_gamma   90.00
#
_symmetry.space_group_name_H-M   'P 1'
#
loop_
_entity.id
_entity.type
_entity.pdbx_description
1 polymer ?
#
loop_
_entity_poly.entity_id
_entity_poly.type
_entity_poly.pdbx_seq_one_letter_code
_entity_poly.pdbx_strand_id
1 'polypeptide(L)'
;PIACKKEMAYIPDNPDLYDFMSGIRYLNFIADIFGVSAEDRRERIHRYADLFELTSDLAQPIAAYSHGMKQKLALIAAWIHQPKLILMDEPFVGLDPKASHLLKGMMRELCDNGGAIFFSTHVLEVAEKLCDKIAIIKGGKLIRSGTMEEVKGDDSLEEVFLELEEGKC
;
A
#
# COMPACT_ATOMS: atom_id res chain seq x y z
N PRO A 1 2.16 9.94 -20.53
CA PRO A 1 1.87 8.66 -19.87
C PRO A 1 3.07 8.11 -19.09
N ILE A 2 4.30 8.07 -19.69
CA ILE A 2 5.50 7.54 -19.00
C ILE A 2 5.91 8.41 -17.81
N ALA A 3 5.87 9.74 -17.95
CA ALA A 3 6.22 10.67 -16.87
C ALA A 3 5.32 10.44 -15.63
N CYS A 4 4.01 10.30 -15.80
CA CYS A 4 3.09 10.01 -14.69
C CYS A 4 3.42 8.66 -14.02
N LYS A 5 3.69 7.62 -14.81
CA LYS A 5 4.01 6.29 -14.27
C LYS A 5 5.28 6.27 -13.41
N LYS A 6 6.24 7.16 -13.70
CA LYS A 6 7.46 7.29 -12.89
C LYS A 6 7.20 7.85 -11.49
N GLU A 7 6.11 8.58 -11.31
CA GLU A 7 5.72 9.19 -10.04
C GLU A 7 4.65 8.38 -9.29
N MET A 8 4.30 7.19 -9.79
CA MET A 8 3.24 6.35 -9.22
C MET A 8 3.76 4.96 -8.88
N ALA A 9 3.18 4.36 -7.86
CA ALA A 9 3.29 2.94 -7.57
C ALA A 9 1.90 2.31 -7.51
N TYR A 10 1.82 1.02 -7.84
CA TYR A 10 0.61 0.22 -7.69
C TYR A 10 0.96 -1.09 -6.98
N ILE A 11 0.19 -1.43 -5.96
CA ILE A 11 0.33 -2.67 -5.19
C ILE A 11 -1.03 -3.37 -5.21
N PRO A 12 -1.15 -4.50 -5.93
CA PRO A 12 -2.37 -5.32 -5.93
C PRO A 12 -2.51 -6.10 -4.63
N ASP A 13 -3.71 -6.59 -4.32
CA ASP A 13 -4.01 -7.47 -3.18
C ASP A 13 -3.12 -8.74 -3.17
N ASN A 14 -2.92 -9.32 -4.34
CA ASN A 14 -2.01 -10.45 -4.51
C ASN A 14 -0.88 -10.09 -5.48
N PRO A 15 0.30 -9.67 -4.97
CA PRO A 15 1.40 -9.25 -5.83
C PRO A 15 1.92 -10.40 -6.69
N ASP A 16 1.82 -10.24 -8.01
CA ASP A 16 2.41 -11.15 -9.00
C ASP A 16 3.89 -10.78 -9.21
N LEU A 17 4.75 -11.33 -8.37
CA LEU A 17 6.18 -11.09 -8.39
C LEU A 17 6.89 -12.13 -9.25
N TYR A 18 8.10 -11.80 -9.70
CA TYR A 18 8.91 -12.73 -10.51
C TYR A 18 9.52 -13.83 -9.64
N ASP A 19 8.80 -14.92 -9.45
CA ASP A 19 9.14 -16.05 -8.57
C ASP A 19 10.52 -16.68 -8.82
N PHE A 20 11.04 -16.57 -10.06
CA PHE A 20 12.38 -17.04 -10.44
C PHE A 20 13.53 -16.13 -10.01
N MET A 21 13.22 -14.93 -9.52
CA MET A 21 14.23 -14.01 -8.98
C MET A 21 14.40 -14.20 -7.47
N SER A 22 15.56 -13.80 -6.95
CA SER A 22 15.68 -13.52 -5.50
C SER A 22 15.10 -12.15 -5.17
N GLY A 23 14.68 -11.96 -3.91
CA GLY A 23 14.13 -10.67 -3.46
C GLY A 23 15.04 -9.49 -3.79
N ILE A 24 16.34 -9.60 -3.50
CA ILE A 24 17.31 -8.54 -3.80
C ILE A 24 17.42 -8.24 -5.31
N ARG A 25 17.36 -9.26 -6.16
CA ARG A 25 17.41 -9.07 -7.61
C ARG A 25 16.15 -8.36 -8.12
N TYR A 26 15.00 -8.72 -7.57
CA TYR A 26 13.73 -8.07 -7.89
C TYR A 26 13.75 -6.59 -7.50
N LEU A 27 14.18 -6.25 -6.28
CA LEU A 27 14.27 -4.87 -5.83
C LEU A 27 15.24 -4.03 -6.68
N ASN A 28 16.39 -4.61 -7.04
CA ASN A 28 17.32 -3.94 -7.95
C ASN A 28 16.73 -3.73 -9.35
N PHE A 29 16.02 -4.71 -9.88
CA PHE A 29 15.34 -4.62 -11.17
C PHE A 29 14.30 -3.49 -11.18
N ILE A 30 13.48 -3.38 -10.15
CA ILE A 30 12.52 -2.28 -10.00
C ILE A 30 13.25 -0.93 -9.92
N ALA A 31 14.32 -0.84 -9.12
CA ALA A 31 15.12 0.37 -9.01
C ALA A 31 15.73 0.80 -10.36
N ASP A 32 16.16 -0.15 -11.19
CA ASP A 32 16.67 0.12 -12.56
C ASP A 32 15.57 0.70 -13.46
N ILE A 33 14.36 0.15 -13.43
CA ILE A 33 13.21 0.63 -14.21
C ILE A 33 12.90 2.10 -13.89
N PHE A 34 12.96 2.46 -12.61
CA PHE A 34 12.66 3.82 -12.17
C PHE A 34 13.88 4.76 -12.18
N GLY A 35 15.06 4.27 -12.55
CA GLY A 35 16.28 5.06 -12.66
C GLY A 35 16.84 5.53 -11.32
N VAL A 36 16.62 4.75 -10.25
CA VAL A 36 17.15 5.04 -8.91
C VAL A 36 18.67 4.84 -8.90
N SER A 37 19.42 5.81 -8.39
CA SER A 37 20.87 5.75 -8.31
C SER A 37 21.36 4.55 -7.50
N ALA A 38 22.58 4.09 -7.75
CA ALA A 38 23.16 2.95 -7.02
C ALA A 38 23.31 3.24 -5.51
N GLU A 39 23.56 4.48 -5.14
CA GLU A 39 23.67 4.94 -3.75
C GLU A 39 22.32 4.92 -3.05
N ASP A 40 21.34 5.64 -3.60
CA ASP A 40 19.95 5.68 -3.09
C ASP A 40 19.34 4.29 -2.99
N ARG A 41 19.56 3.46 -4.04
CA ARG A 41 19.07 2.08 -4.09
C ARG A 41 19.57 1.27 -2.90
N ARG A 42 20.88 1.31 -2.63
CA ARG A 42 21.48 0.56 -1.53
C ARG A 42 20.91 0.99 -0.20
N GLU A 43 20.85 2.31 0.03
CA GLU A 43 20.30 2.88 1.26
C GLU A 43 18.84 2.49 1.47
N ARG A 44 17.99 2.70 0.45
CA ARG A 44 16.54 2.46 0.55
C ARG A 44 16.20 0.99 0.68
N ILE A 45 16.86 0.12 -0.08
CA ILE A 45 16.65 -1.32 0.05
C ILE A 45 17.01 -1.78 1.47
N HIS A 46 18.18 -1.37 1.98
CA HIS A 46 18.59 -1.74 3.33
C HIS A 46 17.60 -1.22 4.38
N ARG A 47 17.27 0.07 4.33
CA ARG A 47 16.33 0.71 5.26
C ARG A 47 14.98 -0.01 5.28
N TYR A 48 14.35 -0.21 4.12
CA TYR A 48 13.01 -0.80 4.07
C TYR A 48 13.03 -2.30 4.35
N ALA A 49 14.05 -3.03 3.91
CA ALA A 49 14.17 -4.45 4.23
C ALA A 49 14.35 -4.69 5.73
N ASP A 50 15.14 -3.88 6.41
CA ASP A 50 15.28 -3.95 7.87
C ASP A 50 13.97 -3.62 8.58
N LEU A 51 13.28 -2.55 8.16
CA LEU A 51 12.00 -2.15 8.74
C LEU A 51 10.95 -3.26 8.65
N PHE A 52 10.87 -3.95 7.51
CA PHE A 52 9.94 -5.07 7.31
C PHE A 52 10.48 -6.43 7.74
N GLU A 53 11.67 -6.49 8.36
CA GLU A 53 12.33 -7.72 8.82
C GLU A 53 12.51 -8.74 7.69
N LEU A 54 12.87 -8.28 6.50
CA LEU A 54 13.03 -9.12 5.30
C LEU A 54 14.49 -9.23 4.85
N THR A 55 15.43 -8.56 5.52
CA THR A 55 16.84 -8.45 5.12
C THR A 55 17.53 -9.82 4.97
N SER A 56 17.29 -10.75 5.92
CA SER A 56 17.88 -12.10 5.88
C SER A 56 17.36 -12.96 4.73
N ASP A 57 16.16 -12.65 4.21
CA ASP A 57 15.48 -13.45 3.20
C ASP A 57 15.68 -12.93 1.79
N LEU A 58 16.23 -11.72 1.62
CA LEU A 58 16.42 -11.10 0.31
C LEU A 58 17.26 -11.93 -0.67
N ALA A 59 18.15 -12.78 -0.18
CA ALA A 59 18.96 -13.66 -1.02
C ALA A 59 18.18 -14.89 -1.54
N GLN A 60 17.07 -15.24 -0.90
CA GLN A 60 16.26 -16.40 -1.26
C GLN A 60 15.40 -16.14 -2.51
N PRO A 61 15.05 -17.17 -3.30
CA PRO A 61 14.08 -17.05 -4.38
C PRO A 61 12.71 -16.63 -3.85
N ILE A 62 12.03 -15.73 -4.58
CA ILE A 62 10.68 -15.25 -4.25
C ILE A 62 9.66 -16.41 -4.22
N ALA A 63 9.90 -17.47 -5.00
CA ALA A 63 9.10 -18.69 -4.95
C ALA A 63 9.02 -19.33 -3.55
N ALA A 64 10.03 -19.10 -2.69
CA ALA A 64 10.06 -19.60 -1.32
C ALA A 64 9.38 -18.67 -0.30
N TYR A 65 8.93 -17.47 -0.73
CA TYR A 65 8.32 -16.50 0.17
C TYR A 65 6.89 -16.88 0.52
N SER A 66 6.52 -16.67 1.78
CA SER A 66 5.12 -16.67 2.19
C SER A 66 4.35 -15.51 1.54
N HIS A 67 3.02 -15.56 1.58
CA HIS A 67 2.19 -14.45 1.09
C HIS A 67 2.56 -13.11 1.76
N GLY A 68 2.70 -13.10 3.09
CA GLY A 68 3.11 -11.89 3.82
C GLY A 68 4.51 -11.39 3.44
N MET A 69 5.47 -12.28 3.16
CA MET A 69 6.79 -11.88 2.66
C MET A 69 6.70 -11.27 1.25
N LYS A 70 5.87 -11.83 0.36
CA LYS A 70 5.62 -11.27 -0.97
C LYS A 70 4.98 -9.88 -0.86
N GLN A 71 4.01 -9.71 0.02
CA GLN A 71 3.38 -8.42 0.28
C GLN A 71 4.41 -7.39 0.79
N LYS A 72 5.23 -7.74 1.79
CA LYS A 72 6.32 -6.89 2.27
C LYS A 72 7.30 -6.51 1.15
N LEU A 73 7.69 -7.46 0.30
CA LEU A 73 8.58 -7.19 -0.83
C LEU A 73 7.97 -6.23 -1.85
N ALA A 74 6.66 -6.37 -2.16
CA ALA A 74 5.94 -5.45 -3.03
C ALA A 74 5.86 -4.03 -2.45
N LEU A 75 5.62 -3.91 -1.14
CA LEU A 75 5.67 -2.63 -0.43
C LEU A 75 7.05 -1.99 -0.54
N ILE A 76 8.13 -2.72 -0.24
CA ILE A 76 9.51 -2.21 -0.37
C ILE A 76 9.75 -1.73 -1.80
N ALA A 77 9.40 -2.52 -2.81
CA ALA A 77 9.57 -2.18 -4.23
C ALA A 77 8.85 -0.87 -4.60
N ALA A 78 7.63 -0.66 -4.07
CA ALA A 78 6.85 0.54 -4.31
C ALA A 78 7.49 1.80 -3.70
N TRP A 79 8.11 1.69 -2.53
CA TRP A 79 8.73 2.84 -1.85
C TRP A 79 10.15 3.18 -2.32
N ILE A 80 10.86 2.26 -3.01
CA ILE A 80 12.24 2.48 -3.46
C ILE A 80 12.39 3.72 -4.34
N HIS A 81 11.45 3.99 -5.26
CA HIS A 81 11.54 5.12 -6.18
C HIS A 81 10.84 6.38 -5.68
N GLN A 82 10.35 6.39 -4.43
CA GLN A 82 9.71 7.55 -3.79
C GLN A 82 8.57 8.15 -4.62
N PRO A 83 7.51 7.38 -4.88
CA PRO A 83 6.39 7.85 -5.68
C PRO A 83 5.65 9.00 -5.00
N LYS A 84 5.01 9.86 -5.80
CA LYS A 84 4.10 10.90 -5.30
C LYS A 84 2.67 10.38 -5.11
N LEU A 85 2.31 9.31 -5.80
CA LEU A 85 1.01 8.66 -5.69
C LEU A 85 1.19 7.15 -5.55
N ILE A 86 0.56 6.56 -4.55
CA ILE A 86 0.49 5.10 -4.41
C ILE A 86 -0.97 4.66 -4.49
N LEU A 87 -1.21 3.68 -5.36
CA LEU A 87 -2.49 2.97 -5.44
C LEU A 87 -2.29 1.60 -4.81
N MET A 88 -3.18 1.20 -3.89
CA MET A 88 -3.08 -0.09 -3.19
C MET A 88 -4.44 -0.78 -3.12
N ASP A 89 -4.42 -2.08 -3.33
CA ASP A 89 -5.60 -2.93 -3.15
C ASP A 89 -5.40 -3.81 -1.91
N GLU A 90 -6.26 -3.65 -0.91
CA GLU A 90 -6.23 -4.37 0.38
C GLU A 90 -4.83 -4.46 1.03
N PRO A 91 -4.10 -3.35 1.23
CA PRO A 91 -2.66 -3.37 1.53
C PRO A 91 -2.29 -3.99 2.88
N PHE A 92 -3.26 -4.22 3.75
CA PHE A 92 -3.03 -4.78 5.10
C PHE A 92 -3.25 -6.29 5.17
N VAL A 93 -3.82 -6.88 4.11
CA VAL A 93 -4.05 -8.33 4.03
C VAL A 93 -2.72 -9.07 4.01
N GLY A 94 -2.59 -10.11 4.84
CA GLY A 94 -1.38 -10.92 4.95
C GLY A 94 -0.22 -10.30 5.74
N LEU A 95 -0.33 -9.04 6.19
CA LEU A 95 0.67 -8.42 7.05
C LEU A 95 0.45 -8.78 8.53
N ASP A 96 1.54 -9.02 9.23
CA ASP A 96 1.53 -9.11 10.69
C ASP A 96 1.24 -7.72 11.32
N PRO A 97 0.86 -7.66 12.62
CA PRO A 97 0.52 -6.41 13.29
C PRO A 97 1.64 -5.36 13.27
N LYS A 98 2.91 -5.80 13.33
CA LYS A 98 4.07 -4.91 13.32
C LYS A 98 4.25 -4.29 11.94
N ALA A 99 4.20 -5.10 10.87
CA ALA A 99 4.28 -4.62 9.49
C ALA A 99 3.10 -3.70 9.13
N SER A 100 1.88 -4.03 9.61
CA SER A 100 0.70 -3.18 9.44
C SER A 100 0.86 -1.82 10.11
N HIS A 101 1.39 -1.79 11.33
CA HIS A 101 1.67 -0.53 12.04
C HIS A 101 2.71 0.32 11.30
N LEU A 102 3.79 -0.32 10.84
CA LEU A 102 4.84 0.32 10.06
C LEU A 102 4.29 0.92 8.76
N LEU A 103 3.49 0.14 8.01
CA LEU A 103 2.88 0.62 6.76
C LEU A 103 2.01 1.86 7.00
N LYS A 104 1.19 1.88 8.07
CA LYS A 104 0.39 3.05 8.44
C LYS A 104 1.25 4.30 8.67
N GLY A 105 2.39 4.14 9.35
CA GLY A 105 3.35 5.23 9.56
C GLY A 105 3.94 5.74 8.24
N MET A 106 4.37 4.83 7.37
CA MET A 106 4.93 5.17 6.06
C MET A 106 3.90 5.87 5.15
N MET A 107 2.64 5.44 5.21
CA MET A 107 1.54 6.08 4.48
C MET A 107 1.34 7.52 4.93
N ARG A 108 1.31 7.75 6.25
CA ARG A 108 1.16 9.09 6.81
C ARG A 108 2.35 9.97 6.45
N GLU A 109 3.58 9.48 6.60
CA GLU A 109 4.80 10.21 6.23
C GLU A 109 4.78 10.65 4.76
N LEU A 110 4.34 9.78 3.84
CA LEU A 110 4.24 10.13 2.42
C LEU A 110 3.22 11.25 2.20
N CYS A 111 2.04 11.18 2.82
CA CYS A 111 1.02 12.22 2.69
C CYS A 111 1.46 13.55 3.31
N ASP A 112 2.09 13.53 4.48
CA ASP A 112 2.61 14.73 5.16
C ASP A 112 3.70 15.42 4.32
N ASN A 113 4.44 14.67 3.52
CA ASN A 113 5.42 15.19 2.56
C ASN A 113 4.82 15.59 1.20
N GLY A 114 3.49 15.70 1.09
CA GLY A 114 2.79 16.18 -0.11
C GLY A 114 2.50 15.11 -1.16
N GLY A 115 2.71 13.83 -0.83
CA GLY A 115 2.25 12.71 -1.64
C GLY A 115 0.76 12.41 -1.43
N ALA A 116 0.25 11.43 -2.16
CA ALA A 116 -1.12 10.96 -2.02
C ALA A 116 -1.18 9.42 -2.06
N ILE A 117 -2.12 8.88 -1.32
CA ILE A 117 -2.40 7.45 -1.31
C ILE A 117 -3.88 7.23 -1.56
N PHE A 118 -4.17 6.30 -2.47
CA PHE A 118 -5.51 5.78 -2.68
C PHE A 118 -5.48 4.27 -2.47
N PHE A 119 -6.29 3.76 -1.54
CA PHE A 119 -6.35 2.32 -1.30
C PHE A 119 -7.78 1.84 -1.11
N SER A 120 -8.03 0.61 -1.53
CA SER A 120 -9.27 -0.11 -1.18
C SER A 120 -9.11 -0.83 0.14
N THR A 121 -10.17 -0.96 0.90
CA THR A 121 -10.23 -1.84 2.07
C THR A 121 -11.67 -2.18 2.43
N HIS A 122 -11.88 -3.37 2.96
CA HIS A 122 -13.14 -3.79 3.59
C HIS A 122 -13.11 -3.62 5.13
N VAL A 123 -11.96 -3.17 5.69
CA VAL A 123 -11.78 -2.94 7.13
C VAL A 123 -12.12 -1.50 7.47
N LEU A 124 -13.37 -1.24 7.83
CA LEU A 124 -13.90 0.11 8.06
C LEU A 124 -13.14 0.87 9.12
N GLU A 125 -12.71 0.21 10.21
CA GLU A 125 -11.91 0.82 11.27
C GLU A 125 -10.55 1.35 10.76
N VAL A 126 -9.94 0.67 9.78
CA VAL A 126 -8.69 1.13 9.15
C VAL A 126 -8.96 2.37 8.32
N ALA A 127 -10.02 2.37 7.50
CA ALA A 127 -10.42 3.51 6.70
C ALA A 127 -10.73 4.73 7.60
N GLU A 128 -11.49 4.54 8.67
CA GLU A 128 -11.87 5.62 9.59
C GLU A 128 -10.66 6.27 10.27
N LYS A 129 -9.62 5.50 10.60
CA LYS A 129 -8.42 6.01 11.27
C LYS A 129 -7.37 6.62 10.35
N LEU A 130 -7.34 6.23 9.08
CA LEU A 130 -6.25 6.60 8.16
C LEU A 130 -6.68 7.58 7.09
N CYS A 131 -7.94 7.53 6.62
CA CYS A 131 -8.37 8.27 5.45
C CYS A 131 -8.85 9.68 5.80
N ASP A 132 -8.38 10.66 5.04
CA ASP A 132 -8.93 12.03 5.08
C ASP A 132 -10.25 12.10 4.28
N LYS A 133 -10.35 11.30 3.21
CA LYS A 133 -11.53 11.19 2.33
C LYS A 133 -11.84 9.74 2.04
N ILE A 134 -13.10 9.43 1.85
CA ILE A 134 -13.56 8.08 1.53
C ILE A 134 -14.56 8.08 0.37
N ALA A 135 -14.67 6.93 -0.26
CA ALA A 135 -15.67 6.64 -1.27
C ALA A 135 -16.25 5.25 -1.00
N ILE A 136 -17.57 5.17 -0.81
CA ILE A 136 -18.28 3.90 -0.58
C ILE A 136 -18.84 3.41 -1.90
N ILE A 137 -18.47 2.19 -2.28
CA ILE A 137 -18.90 1.54 -3.52
C ILE A 137 -19.76 0.32 -3.16
N LYS A 138 -20.93 0.18 -3.81
CA LYS A 138 -21.81 -0.97 -3.68
C LYS A 138 -22.36 -1.36 -5.04
N GLY A 139 -22.27 -2.66 -5.38
CA GLY A 139 -22.76 -3.14 -6.68
C GLY A 139 -22.13 -2.43 -7.89
N GLY A 140 -20.86 -2.03 -7.80
CA GLY A 140 -20.14 -1.31 -8.86
C GLY A 140 -20.54 0.17 -9.02
N LYS A 141 -21.32 0.72 -8.09
CA LYS A 141 -21.75 2.13 -8.12
C LYS A 141 -21.19 2.88 -6.91
N LEU A 142 -20.74 4.11 -7.16
CA LEU A 142 -20.39 5.04 -6.09
C LEU A 142 -21.67 5.47 -5.37
N ILE A 143 -21.77 5.15 -4.09
CA ILE A 143 -22.94 5.46 -3.26
C ILE A 143 -22.73 6.78 -2.52
N ARG A 144 -21.58 6.96 -1.89
CA ARG A 144 -21.26 8.15 -1.10
C ARG A 144 -19.76 8.44 -1.18
N SER A 145 -19.38 9.71 -1.22
CA SER A 145 -17.99 10.12 -1.15
C SER A 145 -17.85 11.52 -0.57
N GLY A 146 -16.75 11.77 0.12
CA GLY A 146 -16.45 13.05 0.75
C GLY A 146 -15.30 12.94 1.74
N THR A 147 -15.11 13.97 2.55
CA THR A 147 -14.24 13.87 3.73
C THR A 147 -14.82 12.86 4.71
N MET A 148 -13.97 12.37 5.62
CA MET A 148 -14.44 11.44 6.66
C MET A 148 -15.60 12.04 7.46
N GLU A 149 -15.52 13.32 7.83
CA GLU A 149 -16.57 14.04 8.55
C GLU A 149 -17.86 14.16 7.75
N GLU A 150 -17.80 14.49 6.45
CA GLU A 150 -18.97 14.62 5.57
C GLU A 150 -19.69 13.28 5.36
N VAL A 151 -18.96 12.19 5.33
CA VAL A 151 -19.55 10.85 5.09
C VAL A 151 -20.04 10.22 6.39
N LYS A 152 -19.30 10.35 7.48
CA LYS A 152 -19.60 9.71 8.74
C LYS A 152 -20.61 10.52 9.56
N GLY A 153 -20.50 11.85 9.60
CA GLY A 153 -21.26 12.72 10.52
C GLY A 153 -20.89 12.39 11.97
N ASP A 154 -21.90 12.24 12.81
CA ASP A 154 -21.76 11.90 14.23
C ASP A 154 -21.68 10.39 14.50
N ASP A 155 -21.94 9.55 13.48
CA ASP A 155 -21.98 8.09 13.57
C ASP A 155 -20.60 7.47 13.33
N SER A 156 -20.46 6.16 13.53
CA SER A 156 -19.29 5.40 13.07
C SER A 156 -19.39 5.09 11.57
N LEU A 157 -18.26 4.87 10.92
CA LEU A 157 -18.26 4.47 9.51
C LEU A 157 -18.99 3.11 9.30
N GLU A 158 -18.97 2.24 10.32
CA GLU A 158 -19.66 0.97 10.31
C GLU A 158 -21.19 1.15 10.33
N GLU A 159 -21.71 2.04 11.16
CA GLU A 159 -23.13 2.36 11.21
C GLU A 159 -23.63 2.92 9.87
N VAL A 160 -22.88 3.88 9.31
CA VAL A 160 -23.20 4.44 7.97
C VAL A 160 -23.17 3.36 6.90
N PHE A 161 -22.20 2.45 6.94
CA PHE A 161 -22.12 1.36 5.97
C PHE A 161 -23.32 0.40 6.08
N LEU A 162 -23.71 0.02 7.30
CA LEU A 162 -24.88 -0.84 7.55
C LEU A 162 -26.18 -0.19 7.09
N GLU A 163 -26.38 1.10 7.34
CA GLU A 163 -27.58 1.83 6.86
C GLU A 163 -27.66 1.83 5.34
N LEU A 164 -26.51 2.02 4.66
CA LEU A 164 -26.45 1.97 3.20
C LEU A 164 -26.69 0.55 2.66
N GLU A 165 -26.34 -0.49 3.41
CA GLU A 165 -26.64 -1.87 3.06
C GLU A 165 -28.14 -2.20 3.18
N GLU A 166 -28.80 -1.69 4.21
CA GLU A 166 -30.23 -1.91 4.46
C GLU A 166 -31.14 -1.07 3.56
N GLY A 167 -30.59 -0.16 2.76
CA GLY A 167 -31.35 0.67 1.83
C GLY A 167 -32.19 1.74 2.54
N LYS A 168 -31.81 2.18 3.72
CA LYS A 168 -32.49 3.18 4.55
C LYS A 168 -32.09 4.63 4.24
N CYS A 169 -31.51 4.90 3.06
CA CYS A 169 -31.21 6.26 2.56
C CYS A 169 -32.06 6.60 1.35
#